data_8f71f96f53baa9bc096568e143bc7a6e
#
_entry.id   8f71f96f53baa9bc096568e143bc7a6e
#
_cell.length_a   1.000
_cell.length_b   1.000
_cell.length_c   1.000
_cell.angle_alpha   90.00
_cell.angle_beta   90.00
_cell.angle_gamma   90.00
#
_symmetry.space_group_name_H-M   'P 1'
#
loop_
_entity.id
_entity.type
_entity.pdbx_description
1 polymer ?
#
loop_
_entity_poly.entity_id
_entity_poly.type
_entity_poly.pdbx_seq_one_letter_code
_entity_poly.pdbx_strand_id
1 'polypeptide(L)'
;PTLMFTNAGMNQFKDMFLGNAPIKAPRVCDTQKCLRVSGKHNDLEEVGHDTYHHTMFEMLGNWSFGDYFKKEAIEWAWELLTEVYKLPKERMYATVFEGSEEDGVPFDQEAYDIWKERLPEDHIIRGNKHDNFWEMGETGPCGPCSEIHFDLRSDEERAALDGRELVNAGHHL
;
A
#
# COMPACT_ATOMS: atom_id res chain seq x y z
N PRO A 1 -25.92 2.85 -6.02
CA PRO A 1 -24.55 2.33 -5.96
C PRO A 1 -23.88 2.47 -7.30
N THR A 2 -22.64 2.93 -7.33
CA THR A 2 -21.85 3.14 -8.56
C THR A 2 -21.13 1.86 -9.00
N LEU A 3 -21.09 0.85 -8.13
CA LEU A 3 -20.46 -0.45 -8.35
C LEU A 3 -21.45 -1.57 -8.04
N MET A 4 -21.39 -2.66 -8.81
CA MET A 4 -22.16 -3.87 -8.54
C MET A 4 -21.65 -4.59 -7.29
N PHE A 5 -20.31 -4.68 -7.17
CA PHE A 5 -19.63 -5.21 -5.99
C PHE A 5 -18.60 -4.21 -5.49
N THR A 6 -18.44 -4.13 -4.18
CA THR A 6 -17.39 -3.33 -3.55
C THR A 6 -16.05 -4.00 -3.79
N ASN A 7 -15.06 -3.26 -4.31
CA ASN A 7 -13.73 -3.76 -4.62
C ASN A 7 -12.62 -3.13 -3.75
N ALA A 8 -12.97 -2.14 -2.94
CA ALA A 8 -12.05 -1.49 -2.00
C ALA A 8 -12.81 -0.85 -0.83
N GLY A 9 -12.18 -0.76 0.32
CA GLY A 9 -12.71 -0.07 1.50
C GLY A 9 -12.98 1.41 1.26
N MET A 10 -12.26 2.03 0.33
CA MET A 10 -12.41 3.43 -0.06
C MET A 10 -13.72 3.73 -0.79
N ASN A 11 -14.41 2.76 -1.37
CA ASN A 11 -15.59 3.01 -2.20
C ASN A 11 -16.68 3.79 -1.46
N GLN A 12 -16.88 3.52 -0.18
CA GLN A 12 -17.87 4.22 0.65
C GLN A 12 -17.50 5.67 0.97
N PHE A 13 -16.24 6.06 0.82
CA PHE A 13 -15.72 7.39 1.13
C PHE A 13 -15.43 8.24 -0.11
N LYS A 14 -15.70 7.71 -1.31
CA LYS A 14 -15.40 8.38 -2.59
C LYS A 14 -15.93 9.81 -2.63
N ASP A 15 -17.19 10.03 -2.25
CA ASP A 15 -17.82 11.34 -2.30
C ASP A 15 -17.20 12.32 -1.28
N MET A 16 -16.69 11.82 -0.15
CA MET A 16 -15.97 12.65 0.82
C MET A 16 -14.61 13.10 0.26
N PHE A 17 -13.87 12.20 -0.41
CA PHE A 17 -12.60 12.54 -1.06
C PHE A 17 -12.77 13.51 -2.23
N LEU A 18 -13.88 13.41 -2.96
CA LEU A 18 -14.22 14.32 -4.05
C LEU A 18 -14.85 15.65 -3.60
N GLY A 19 -15.12 15.82 -2.29
CA GLY A 19 -15.77 17.00 -1.76
C GLY A 19 -17.28 17.07 -2.06
N ASN A 20 -17.90 15.99 -2.54
CA ASN A 20 -19.31 15.90 -2.85
C ASN A 20 -20.18 15.56 -1.61
N ALA A 21 -19.57 15.13 -0.53
CA ALA A 21 -20.23 14.83 0.74
C ALA A 21 -19.47 15.43 1.93
N PRO A 22 -20.17 15.81 3.01
CA PRO A 22 -19.51 16.34 4.19
C PRO A 22 -18.70 15.25 4.90
N ILE A 23 -17.54 15.63 5.43
CA ILE A 23 -16.71 14.78 6.28
C ILE A 23 -17.40 14.66 7.64
N LYS A 24 -17.83 13.44 8.01
CA LYS A 24 -18.52 13.18 9.28
C LYS A 24 -17.57 12.99 10.46
N ALA A 25 -16.39 12.44 10.18
CA ALA A 25 -15.33 12.26 11.16
C ALA A 25 -13.97 12.43 10.45
N PRO A 26 -12.98 13.11 11.05
CA PRO A 26 -11.69 13.33 10.45
C PRO A 26 -10.83 12.03 10.38
N ARG A 27 -11.11 11.08 11.26
CA ARG A 27 -10.46 9.76 11.30
C ARG A 27 -11.50 8.67 11.24
N VAL A 28 -11.28 7.69 10.39
CA VAL A 28 -12.15 6.52 10.29
C VAL A 28 -11.29 5.27 10.14
N CYS A 29 -11.68 4.19 10.78
CA CYS A 29 -11.16 2.85 10.48
C CYS A 29 -12.33 1.93 10.19
N ASP A 30 -12.14 1.00 9.27
CA ASP A 30 -13.15 0.04 8.88
C ASP A 30 -12.56 -1.30 8.47
N THR A 31 -13.43 -2.26 8.29
CA THR A 31 -13.18 -3.47 7.51
C THR A 31 -14.29 -3.60 6.48
N GLN A 32 -13.91 -3.84 5.22
CA GLN A 32 -14.84 -3.92 4.11
C GLN A 32 -14.66 -5.23 3.36
N LYS A 33 -15.74 -5.98 3.21
CA LYS A 33 -15.76 -7.16 2.32
C LYS A 33 -15.68 -6.71 0.88
N CYS A 34 -14.67 -7.22 0.17
CA CYS A 34 -14.35 -6.85 -1.20
C CYS A 34 -14.37 -8.06 -2.11
N LEU A 35 -14.75 -7.82 -3.38
CA LEU A 35 -14.70 -8.80 -4.46
C LEU A 35 -13.87 -8.22 -5.61
N ARG A 36 -12.83 -8.97 -6.04
CA ARG A 36 -11.95 -8.60 -7.15
C ARG A 36 -11.83 -9.74 -8.15
N VAL A 37 -12.70 -9.73 -9.16
CA VAL A 37 -12.78 -10.79 -10.18
C VAL A 37 -12.79 -10.23 -11.61
N SER A 38 -12.80 -8.91 -11.77
CA SER A 38 -12.79 -8.26 -13.09
C SER A 38 -12.49 -6.76 -12.96
N GLY A 39 -12.15 -6.12 -14.07
CA GLY A 39 -11.87 -4.69 -14.13
C GLY A 39 -10.44 -4.33 -13.74
N LYS A 40 -10.22 -3.09 -13.32
CA LYS A 40 -8.89 -2.57 -12.98
C LYS A 40 -8.21 -3.33 -11.83
N HIS A 41 -8.99 -3.76 -10.84
CA HIS A 41 -8.51 -4.55 -9.70
C HIS A 41 -9.01 -6.00 -9.87
N ASN A 42 -8.39 -6.72 -10.79
CA ASN A 42 -8.68 -8.12 -11.06
C ASN A 42 -7.56 -9.00 -10.53
N ASP A 43 -7.83 -9.75 -9.48
CA ASP A 43 -6.87 -10.68 -8.88
C ASP A 43 -7.13 -12.14 -9.36
N LEU A 44 -8.03 -12.33 -10.34
CA LEU A 44 -8.48 -13.67 -10.72
C LEU A 44 -7.37 -14.55 -11.29
N GLU A 45 -6.39 -13.94 -11.95
CA GLU A 45 -5.28 -14.66 -12.57
C GLU A 45 -4.26 -15.16 -11.53
N GLU A 46 -4.16 -14.46 -10.38
CA GLU A 46 -3.26 -14.82 -9.28
C GLU A 46 -3.88 -15.81 -8.30
N VAL A 47 -5.22 -15.83 -8.20
CA VAL A 47 -5.93 -16.72 -7.27
C VAL A 47 -5.70 -18.18 -7.62
N GLY A 48 -5.15 -18.92 -6.65
CA GLY A 48 -4.79 -20.32 -6.81
C GLY A 48 -3.36 -20.57 -7.29
N HIS A 49 -2.63 -19.50 -7.65
CA HIS A 49 -1.20 -19.55 -7.98
C HIS A 49 -0.30 -19.17 -6.81
N ASP A 50 -0.83 -18.40 -5.88
CA ASP A 50 -0.18 -18.05 -4.60
C ASP A 50 -1.08 -18.38 -3.41
N THR A 51 -0.66 -18.01 -2.20
CA THR A 51 -1.37 -18.29 -0.94
C THR A 51 -2.05 -17.07 -0.34
N TYR A 52 -2.02 -15.90 -1.00
CA TYR A 52 -2.48 -14.64 -0.44
C TYR A 52 -3.45 -13.86 -1.34
N HIS A 53 -3.57 -14.14 -2.65
CA HIS A 53 -4.62 -13.58 -3.47
C HIS A 53 -5.93 -14.38 -3.35
N HIS A 54 -7.01 -13.66 -3.08
CA HIS A 54 -8.36 -14.22 -2.97
C HIS A 54 -9.34 -13.35 -3.75
N THR A 55 -10.32 -13.98 -4.40
CA THR A 55 -11.38 -13.25 -5.11
C THR A 55 -12.27 -12.45 -4.16
N MET A 56 -12.52 -12.99 -2.96
CA MET A 56 -13.23 -12.32 -1.87
C MET A 56 -12.33 -12.24 -0.63
N PHE A 57 -12.24 -11.05 -0.05
CA PHE A 57 -11.41 -10.79 1.12
C PHE A 57 -11.99 -9.62 1.93
N GLU A 58 -11.49 -9.42 3.13
CA GLU A 58 -11.77 -8.23 3.92
C GLU A 58 -10.58 -7.27 3.85
N MET A 59 -10.85 -6.05 3.37
CA MET A 59 -9.86 -4.97 3.37
C MET A 59 -9.96 -4.21 4.68
N LEU A 60 -8.88 -4.22 5.45
CA LEU A 60 -8.73 -3.37 6.62
C LEU A 60 -8.35 -1.96 6.15
N GLY A 61 -9.08 -0.95 6.60
CA GLY A 61 -8.90 0.42 6.19
C GLY A 61 -8.71 1.37 7.35
N ASN A 62 -7.91 2.40 7.14
CA ASN A 62 -7.82 3.57 7.97
C ASN A 62 -7.75 4.81 7.06
N TRP A 63 -8.52 5.84 7.42
CA TRP A 63 -8.80 6.97 6.54
C TRP A 63 -8.61 8.27 7.31
N SER A 64 -7.86 9.19 6.71
CA SER A 64 -7.66 10.53 7.22
C SER A 64 -8.27 11.54 6.27
N PHE A 65 -9.13 12.37 6.78
CA PHE A 65 -9.76 13.46 6.04
C PHE A 65 -9.22 14.81 6.54
N GLY A 66 -7.93 15.04 6.21
CA GLY A 66 -7.23 16.27 6.59
C GLY A 66 -6.78 16.33 8.06
N ASP A 67 -6.56 15.16 8.70
CA ASP A 67 -6.15 15.07 10.09
C ASP A 67 -4.70 14.60 10.23
N TYR A 68 -4.39 13.34 9.97
CA TYR A 68 -3.02 12.83 9.89
C TYR A 68 -2.58 12.60 8.44
N PHE A 69 -1.28 12.48 8.22
CA PHE A 69 -0.76 12.21 6.88
C PHE A 69 0.39 11.20 6.94
N LYS A 70 1.38 11.33 6.08
CA LYS A 70 2.45 10.32 5.88
C LYS A 70 3.21 10.00 7.15
N LYS A 71 3.59 11.01 7.92
CA LYS A 71 4.42 10.84 9.12
C LYS A 71 3.72 9.94 10.14
N GLU A 72 2.54 10.32 10.56
CA GLU A 72 1.77 9.56 11.56
C GLU A 72 1.39 8.19 11.03
N ALA A 73 1.00 8.07 9.76
CA ALA A 73 0.64 6.79 9.15
C ALA A 73 1.82 5.80 9.16
N ILE A 74 3.01 6.26 8.78
CA ILE A 74 4.24 5.45 8.80
C ILE A 74 4.64 5.10 10.25
N GLU A 75 4.58 6.06 11.16
CA GLU A 75 4.91 5.83 12.58
C GLU A 75 4.00 4.76 13.19
N TRP A 76 2.70 4.85 12.99
CA TRP A 76 1.73 3.89 13.55
C TRP A 76 1.84 2.52 12.89
N ALA A 77 2.04 2.46 11.59
CA ALA A 77 2.29 1.19 10.90
C ALA A 77 3.57 0.52 11.42
N TRP A 78 4.66 1.28 11.58
CA TRP A 78 5.90 0.79 12.16
C TRP A 78 5.71 0.28 13.59
N GLU A 79 5.05 1.05 14.46
CA GLU A 79 4.76 0.65 15.83
C GLU A 79 3.94 -0.65 15.87
N LEU A 80 2.86 -0.73 15.07
CA LEU A 80 2.02 -1.91 14.98
C LEU A 80 2.83 -3.16 14.60
N LEU A 81 3.64 -3.06 13.55
CA LEU A 81 4.38 -4.21 13.03
C LEU A 81 5.55 -4.61 13.94
N THR A 82 6.28 -3.65 14.49
CA THR A 82 7.51 -3.95 15.22
C THR A 82 7.32 -4.08 16.73
N GLU A 83 6.41 -3.30 17.33
CA GLU A 83 6.22 -3.31 18.78
C GLU A 83 5.00 -4.15 19.22
N VAL A 84 3.95 -4.20 18.43
CA VAL A 84 2.75 -5.00 18.75
C VAL A 84 2.89 -6.41 18.19
N TYR A 85 3.13 -6.57 16.89
CA TYR A 85 3.28 -7.87 16.22
C TYR A 85 4.67 -8.48 16.40
N LYS A 86 5.66 -7.69 16.84
CA LYS A 86 7.04 -8.14 17.09
C LYS A 86 7.72 -8.71 15.85
N LEU A 87 7.41 -8.19 14.67
CA LEU A 87 8.09 -8.60 13.46
C LEU A 87 9.55 -8.14 13.47
N PRO A 88 10.50 -8.98 13.03
CA PRO A 88 11.91 -8.62 12.97
C PRO A 88 12.18 -7.52 11.94
N LYS A 89 12.75 -6.42 12.42
CA LYS A 89 12.98 -5.18 11.64
C LYS A 89 13.91 -5.40 10.44
N GLU A 90 14.87 -6.29 10.57
CA GLU A 90 15.85 -6.65 9.54
C GLU A 90 15.25 -7.40 8.34
N ARG A 91 13.98 -7.79 8.43
CA ARG A 91 13.22 -8.44 7.35
C ARG A 91 12.25 -7.49 6.65
N MET A 92 12.21 -6.24 7.07
CA MET A 92 11.26 -5.26 6.56
C MET A 92 11.91 -4.35 5.52
N TYR A 93 11.17 -4.09 4.45
CA TYR A 93 11.49 -3.16 3.38
C TYR A 93 10.34 -2.19 3.21
N ALA A 94 10.62 -1.01 2.71
CA ALA A 94 9.59 -0.06 2.30
C ALA A 94 9.81 0.37 0.86
N THR A 95 8.73 0.63 0.13
CA THR A 95 8.79 1.28 -1.18
C THR A 95 8.32 2.72 -1.08
N VAL A 96 8.84 3.56 -1.95
CA VAL A 96 8.39 4.95 -2.12
C VAL A 96 8.30 5.27 -3.60
N PHE A 97 7.36 6.12 -3.98
CA PHE A 97 7.16 6.49 -5.38
C PHE A 97 8.36 7.24 -5.95
N GLU A 98 8.91 6.76 -7.06
CA GLU A 98 10.10 7.32 -7.70
C GLU A 98 9.85 8.61 -8.48
N GLY A 99 8.58 8.98 -8.68
CA GLY A 99 8.17 10.09 -9.52
C GLY A 99 7.76 9.65 -10.93
N SER A 100 7.07 10.53 -11.64
CA SER A 100 6.70 10.37 -13.05
C SER A 100 6.79 11.71 -13.75
N GLU A 101 7.72 11.86 -14.67
CA GLU A 101 7.85 13.07 -15.48
C GLU A 101 6.63 13.25 -16.39
N GLU A 102 6.09 12.16 -16.94
CA GLU A 102 4.91 12.14 -17.79
C GLU A 102 3.68 12.72 -17.08
N ASP A 103 3.49 12.36 -15.82
CA ASP A 103 2.35 12.84 -15.01
C ASP A 103 2.67 14.15 -14.26
N GLY A 104 3.91 14.63 -14.32
CA GLY A 104 4.35 15.81 -13.60
C GLY A 104 4.36 15.62 -12.07
N VAL A 105 4.47 14.38 -11.59
CA VAL A 105 4.49 14.06 -10.16
C VAL A 105 5.94 13.78 -9.73
N PRO A 106 6.48 14.55 -8.76
CA PRO A 106 7.86 14.37 -8.32
C PRO A 106 8.03 13.10 -7.48
N PHE A 107 9.30 12.71 -7.27
CA PHE A 107 9.69 11.71 -6.29
C PHE A 107 9.13 12.05 -4.89
N ASP A 108 8.63 11.04 -4.17
CA ASP A 108 8.09 11.21 -2.82
C ASP A 108 9.22 11.29 -1.79
N GLN A 109 9.90 12.44 -1.78
CA GLN A 109 11.01 12.71 -0.88
C GLN A 109 10.58 12.68 0.59
N GLU A 110 9.35 13.14 0.89
CA GLU A 110 8.84 13.17 2.26
C GLU A 110 8.69 11.77 2.84
N ALA A 111 8.06 10.84 2.10
CA ALA A 111 7.95 9.45 2.55
C ALA A 111 9.33 8.79 2.70
N TYR A 112 10.24 9.04 1.75
CA TYR A 112 11.60 8.53 1.82
C TYR A 112 12.33 8.99 3.09
N ASP A 113 12.26 10.28 3.42
CA ASP A 113 12.93 10.83 4.60
C ASP A 113 12.35 10.27 5.91
N ILE A 114 11.04 10.06 5.98
CA ILE A 114 10.39 9.44 7.13
C ILE A 114 10.82 7.99 7.30
N TRP A 115 10.91 7.23 6.21
CA TRP A 115 11.38 5.84 6.26
C TRP A 115 12.85 5.72 6.68
N LYS A 116 13.71 6.66 6.30
CA LYS A 116 15.13 6.70 6.74
C LYS A 116 15.30 6.83 8.25
N GLU A 117 14.30 7.33 8.96
CA GLU A 117 14.32 7.34 10.44
C GLU A 117 14.09 5.94 11.04
N ARG A 118 13.64 4.96 10.24
CA ARG A 118 13.21 3.62 10.68
C ARG A 118 13.99 2.49 10.05
N LEU A 119 14.35 2.61 8.79
CA LEU A 119 15.01 1.60 7.97
C LEU A 119 16.36 2.10 7.46
N PRO A 120 17.32 1.20 7.24
CA PRO A 120 18.53 1.55 6.50
C PRO A 120 18.18 1.88 5.04
N GLU A 121 19.00 2.68 4.38
CA GLU A 121 18.71 3.17 3.01
C GLU A 121 18.57 2.07 1.97
N ASP A 122 19.29 0.97 2.12
CA ASP A 122 19.21 -0.21 1.25
C ASP A 122 17.92 -1.01 1.41
N HIS A 123 17.14 -0.74 2.46
CA HIS A 123 15.80 -1.29 2.65
C HIS A 123 14.68 -0.36 2.16
N ILE A 124 15.02 0.79 1.58
CA ILE A 124 14.04 1.74 1.02
C ILE A 124 14.18 1.74 -0.51
N ILE A 125 13.19 1.17 -1.18
CA ILE A 125 13.22 0.92 -2.62
C ILE A 125 12.33 1.93 -3.33
N ARG A 126 12.82 2.44 -4.46
CA ARG A 126 12.02 3.30 -5.32
C ARG A 126 11.14 2.45 -6.21
N GLY A 127 9.84 2.68 -6.17
CA GLY A 127 8.86 2.01 -6.99
C GLY A 127 8.29 2.93 -8.06
N ASN A 128 8.00 2.36 -9.19
CA ASN A 128 7.46 3.06 -10.34
C ASN A 128 5.95 3.34 -10.19
N LYS A 129 5.34 3.90 -11.23
CA LYS A 129 3.91 4.20 -11.24
C LYS A 129 3.02 2.96 -11.11
N HIS A 130 3.44 1.83 -11.63
CA HIS A 130 2.67 0.58 -11.54
C HIS A 130 2.52 0.12 -10.09
N ASP A 131 3.59 0.20 -9.32
CA ASP A 131 3.66 -0.34 -7.96
C ASP A 131 3.31 0.70 -6.89
N ASN A 132 3.80 1.93 -7.05
CA ASN A 132 3.72 2.95 -6.01
C ASN A 132 2.84 4.17 -6.38
N PHE A 133 1.87 4.00 -7.29
CA PHE A 133 0.88 5.03 -7.57
C PHE A 133 -0.50 4.42 -7.68
N TRP A 134 -1.38 4.75 -6.75
CA TRP A 134 -2.74 4.23 -6.74
C TRP A 134 -3.70 5.14 -7.51
N GLU A 135 -4.68 4.53 -8.13
CA GLU A 135 -5.74 5.24 -8.86
C GLU A 135 -7.07 4.56 -8.60
N MET A 136 -8.11 5.34 -8.35
CA MET A 136 -9.45 4.80 -8.12
C MET A 136 -10.15 4.33 -9.40
N GLY A 137 -9.74 4.85 -10.54
CA GLY A 137 -10.29 4.56 -11.87
C GLY A 137 -9.70 5.52 -12.91
N GLU A 138 -10.30 5.60 -14.09
CA GLU A 138 -9.88 6.55 -15.14
C GLU A 138 -9.99 8.00 -14.68
N THR A 139 -10.93 8.28 -13.79
CA THR A 139 -11.11 9.58 -13.16
C THR A 139 -11.42 9.39 -11.68
N GLY A 140 -10.91 10.27 -10.83
CA GLY A 140 -11.14 10.24 -9.40
C GLY A 140 -9.85 10.44 -8.59
N PRO A 141 -9.91 10.19 -7.29
CA PRO A 141 -8.73 10.27 -6.44
C PRO A 141 -7.63 9.33 -6.91
N CYS A 142 -6.40 9.84 -6.88
CA CYS A 142 -5.19 9.08 -7.18
C CYS A 142 -4.01 9.74 -6.45
N GLY A 143 -2.89 9.03 -6.35
CA GLY A 143 -1.69 9.59 -5.76
C GLY A 143 -0.58 8.58 -5.53
N PRO A 144 0.61 9.06 -5.19
CA PRO A 144 1.69 8.18 -4.77
C PRO A 144 1.34 7.42 -3.50
N CYS A 145 1.90 6.24 -3.36
CA CYS A 145 1.77 5.42 -2.17
C CYS A 145 3.13 4.87 -1.72
N SER A 146 3.18 4.41 -0.50
CA SER A 146 4.30 3.69 0.08
C SER A 146 3.80 2.35 0.57
N GLU A 147 4.57 1.31 0.38
CA GLU A 147 4.25 -0.05 0.79
C GLU A 147 5.24 -0.54 1.83
N ILE A 148 4.83 -1.50 2.63
CA ILE A 148 5.70 -2.22 3.57
C ILE A 148 5.76 -3.67 3.11
N HIS A 149 6.96 -4.18 2.89
CA HIS A 149 7.23 -5.55 2.53
C HIS A 149 7.94 -6.28 3.65
N PHE A 150 7.61 -7.54 3.84
CA PHE A 150 8.24 -8.38 4.83
C PHE A 150 8.80 -9.65 4.18
N ASP A 151 10.08 -9.90 4.35
CA ASP A 151 10.78 -11.05 3.79
C ASP A 151 10.50 -12.31 4.62
N LEU A 152 9.69 -13.22 4.08
CA LEU A 152 9.29 -14.47 4.70
C LEU A 152 10.28 -15.62 4.49
N ARG A 153 11.29 -15.43 3.64
CA ARG A 153 12.26 -16.47 3.28
C ARG A 153 13.10 -16.91 4.49
N SER A 154 13.68 -18.10 4.40
CA SER A 154 14.64 -18.59 5.36
C SER A 154 15.92 -17.72 5.41
N ASP A 155 16.70 -17.84 6.47
CA ASP A 155 17.96 -17.08 6.58
C ASP A 155 18.98 -17.49 5.53
N GLU A 156 18.95 -18.78 5.09
CA GLU A 156 19.80 -19.27 4.02
C GLU A 156 19.44 -18.64 2.67
N GLU A 157 18.15 -18.55 2.36
CA GLU A 157 17.66 -17.91 1.13
C GLU A 157 17.97 -16.40 1.11
N ARG A 158 17.80 -15.74 2.26
CA ARG A 158 18.15 -14.33 2.41
C ARG A 158 19.64 -14.06 2.28
N ALA A 159 20.48 -14.98 2.75
CA ALA A 159 21.93 -14.88 2.56
C ALA A 159 22.37 -15.13 1.12
N ALA A 160 21.57 -15.90 0.35
CA ALA A 160 21.87 -16.20 -1.05
C ALA A 160 21.44 -15.08 -2.01
N LEU A 161 20.35 -14.37 -1.68
CA LEU A 161 19.81 -13.27 -2.51
C LEU A 161 19.20 -12.20 -1.59
N ASP A 162 19.65 -10.97 -1.77
CA ASP A 162 19.12 -9.83 -1.03
C ASP A 162 17.62 -9.65 -1.31
N GLY A 163 16.83 -9.43 -0.25
CA GLY A 163 15.39 -9.17 -0.37
C GLY A 163 15.05 -7.95 -1.21
N ARG A 164 15.94 -6.96 -1.23
CA ARG A 164 15.83 -5.77 -2.08
C ARG A 164 15.63 -6.09 -3.56
N GLU A 165 16.30 -7.14 -4.06
CA GLU A 165 16.21 -7.55 -5.47
C GLU A 165 14.86 -8.18 -5.83
N LEU A 166 14.06 -8.52 -4.82
CA LEU A 166 12.79 -9.23 -4.98
C LEU A 166 11.57 -8.32 -4.78
N VAL A 167 11.74 -7.19 -4.12
CA VAL A 167 10.64 -6.24 -3.91
C VAL A 167 10.18 -5.70 -5.26
N ASN A 168 8.90 -5.93 -5.59
CA ASN A 168 8.27 -5.53 -6.85
C ASN A 168 8.99 -6.03 -8.13
N ALA A 169 9.77 -7.11 -8.03
CA ALA A 169 10.51 -7.68 -9.16
C ALA A 169 9.66 -8.61 -10.06
N GLY A 170 8.35 -8.66 -9.87
CA GLY A 170 7.44 -9.55 -10.59
C GLY A 170 7.59 -11.02 -10.20
N HIS A 171 8.30 -11.29 -9.12
CA HIS A 171 8.40 -12.61 -8.52
C HIS A 171 7.55 -12.63 -7.25
N HIS A 172 6.65 -13.59 -7.16
CA HIS A 172 5.90 -13.82 -5.93
C HIS A 172 6.85 -14.39 -4.87
N LEU A 173 7.01 -13.67 -3.79
CA LEU A 173 7.77 -14.08 -2.61
C LEU A 173 6.97 -15.07 -1.78
#